data_9cda93ad66b307030e31c296ac3c1a6d
#
_entry.id   9cda93ad66b307030e31c296ac3c1a6d
#
_cell.length_a   1.000
_cell.length_b   1.000
_cell.length_c   1.000
_cell.angle_alpha   90.00
_cell.angle_beta   90.00
_cell.angle_gamma   90.00
#
_symmetry.space_group_name_H-M   'P 1'
#
loop_
_entity.id
_entity.type
_entity.pdbx_description
1 polymer ?
#
loop_
_entity_poly.entity_id
_entity_poly.type
_entity_poly.pdbx_seq_one_letter_code
_entity_poly.pdbx_strand_id
1 'polypeptide(L)'
;MRRLIPIVGALVVIAAPAPSGWAQSGGTPAPDFSEPCPPVYPGDSAARERLARWMARGAADRGMPHELPVMAAIAESGLRNLSGSTYAGYFGMHESLNTGDYRGFRRNPDLQLRWFLDTAALVRQRRVAVGRPDPAADPSSFGSWIADVERPAPENRTGYQPHLGEAGDLIAGKCAAPVRDDTAAPRLEARIARPQHPLATGGVVVRLRCPDSDCLAGVTVMIGTRTTRSAAREPAPTGFTTLTAPLSRKTRRKLRAAGTARATITVIAADNAANTTSRTRVVTLEG
;
A
#
# COMPACT_ATOMS: atom_id res chain seq x y z
N MET A 1 -9.36 105.21 0.56
CA MET A 1 -10.49 104.29 0.68
C MET A 1 -10.09 102.89 0.20
N ARG A 2 -9.75 101.99 1.10
CA ARG A 2 -9.35 100.63 0.76
C ARG A 2 -10.50 99.72 1.17
N ARG A 3 -11.06 98.99 0.20
CA ARG A 3 -12.10 98.00 0.43
C ARG A 3 -11.51 96.68 0.85
N LEU A 4 -11.83 96.13 2.00
CA LEU A 4 -11.51 94.81 2.45
C LEU A 4 -12.55 93.87 1.91
N ILE A 5 -12.06 92.76 1.25
CA ILE A 5 -12.88 91.65 0.75
C ILE A 5 -12.72 90.52 1.75
N PRO A 6 -13.76 89.90 2.30
CA PRO A 6 -13.64 88.74 3.15
C PRO A 6 -13.47 87.49 2.34
N ILE A 7 -12.39 86.70 2.62
CA ILE A 7 -12.19 85.43 2.10
C ILE A 7 -12.94 84.37 2.95
N VAL A 8 -13.99 83.79 2.39
CA VAL A 8 -14.69 82.66 2.98
C VAL A 8 -13.88 81.38 2.66
N GLY A 9 -13.19 80.84 3.64
CA GLY A 9 -12.51 79.56 3.55
C GLY A 9 -13.50 78.41 3.65
N ALA A 10 -13.69 77.67 2.59
CA ALA A 10 -14.41 76.39 2.60
C ALA A 10 -13.52 75.30 3.20
N LEU A 11 -13.91 74.74 4.33
CA LEU A 11 -13.25 73.60 4.95
C LEU A 11 -13.69 72.31 4.22
N VAL A 12 -12.86 71.80 3.37
CA VAL A 12 -13.07 70.47 2.75
C VAL A 12 -12.61 69.40 3.75
N VAL A 13 -13.56 68.71 4.36
CA VAL A 13 -13.31 67.53 5.17
C VAL A 13 -13.12 66.34 4.25
N ILE A 14 -11.86 65.97 4.05
CA ILE A 14 -11.51 64.70 3.33
C ILE A 14 -11.70 63.55 4.31
N ALA A 15 -12.79 62.81 4.15
CA ALA A 15 -13.01 61.56 4.84
C ALA A 15 -11.98 60.52 4.27
N ALA A 16 -11.02 60.12 5.06
CA ALA A 16 -10.13 59.00 4.73
C ALA A 16 -10.94 57.68 4.72
N PRO A 17 -10.81 56.84 3.67
CA PRO A 17 -11.44 55.52 3.70
C PRO A 17 -10.77 54.69 4.78
N ALA A 18 -11.59 54.07 5.64
CA ALA A 18 -11.13 53.09 6.61
C ALA A 18 -10.46 51.88 5.87
N PRO A 19 -9.36 51.34 6.37
CA PRO A 19 -8.77 50.14 5.79
C PRO A 19 -9.69 48.96 6.07
N SER A 20 -10.54 48.61 5.11
CA SER A 20 -11.25 47.33 5.06
C SER A 20 -10.28 46.29 4.60
N GLY A 21 -9.89 45.35 5.47
CA GLY A 21 -9.13 44.24 5.05
C GLY A 21 -8.25 43.61 6.15
N TRP A 22 -8.86 43.21 7.23
CA TRP A 22 -8.29 42.10 7.99
C TRP A 22 -8.55 40.85 7.15
N ALA A 23 -7.56 40.45 6.36
CA ALA A 23 -7.52 39.11 5.79
C ALA A 23 -7.64 38.13 6.97
N GLN A 24 -8.78 37.48 7.07
CA GLN A 24 -8.93 36.33 7.95
C GLN A 24 -7.87 35.34 7.51
N SER A 25 -6.82 35.20 8.31
CA SER A 25 -5.87 34.09 8.20
C SER A 25 -6.73 32.85 8.21
N GLY A 26 -6.74 32.13 7.06
CA GLY A 26 -7.41 30.86 6.94
C GLY A 26 -6.73 29.87 7.88
N GLY A 27 -7.10 29.91 9.15
CA GLY A 27 -6.74 28.90 10.12
C GLY A 27 -7.32 27.60 9.63
N THR A 28 -6.50 26.57 9.48
CA THR A 28 -6.97 25.21 9.25
C THR A 28 -8.08 24.94 10.27
N PRO A 29 -9.29 24.55 9.84
CA PRO A 29 -10.38 24.29 10.78
C PRO A 29 -9.89 23.27 11.82
N ALA A 30 -10.20 23.51 13.09
CA ALA A 30 -9.86 22.56 14.14
C ALA A 30 -10.46 21.19 13.77
N PRO A 31 -9.70 20.08 13.98
CA PRO A 31 -10.17 18.74 13.62
C PRO A 31 -11.51 18.47 14.32
N ASP A 32 -12.50 18.07 13.54
CA ASP A 32 -13.80 17.68 14.06
C ASP A 32 -13.73 16.27 14.64
N PHE A 33 -13.59 16.18 15.95
CA PHE A 33 -13.57 14.91 16.67
C PHE A 33 -14.97 14.28 16.82
N SER A 34 -16.04 14.92 16.36
CA SER A 34 -17.38 14.35 16.35
C SER A 34 -17.62 13.42 15.15
N GLU A 35 -16.76 13.47 14.12
CA GLU A 35 -16.87 12.57 12.97
C GLU A 35 -16.84 11.11 13.39
N PRO A 36 -17.69 10.25 12.79
CA PRO A 36 -17.71 8.81 13.08
C PRO A 36 -16.36 8.14 12.87
N CYS A 37 -15.58 8.60 11.85
CA CYS A 37 -14.24 8.13 11.51
C CYS A 37 -13.28 9.30 11.44
N PRO A 38 -12.61 9.63 12.57
CA PRO A 38 -11.79 10.82 12.65
C PRO A 38 -10.61 10.76 11.65
N PRO A 39 -10.36 11.86 10.91
CA PRO A 39 -9.22 11.93 9.97
C PRO A 39 -7.89 12.14 10.70
N VAL A 40 -7.92 12.53 11.96
CA VAL A 40 -6.76 12.86 12.79
C VAL A 40 -6.69 11.90 13.97
N TYR A 41 -5.48 11.57 14.38
CA TYR A 41 -5.23 10.72 15.55
C TYR A 41 -5.95 11.24 16.80
N PRO A 42 -6.80 10.42 17.44
CA PRO A 42 -7.67 10.89 18.53
C PRO A 42 -6.99 10.96 19.92
N GLY A 43 -5.73 10.53 20.02
CA GLY A 43 -4.96 10.45 21.26
C GLY A 43 -4.94 9.08 21.90
N ASP A 44 -3.86 8.77 22.67
CA ASP A 44 -3.66 7.45 23.32
C ASP A 44 -4.75 7.09 24.34
N SER A 45 -5.41 8.09 24.93
CA SER A 45 -6.50 7.91 25.91
C SER A 45 -7.89 7.78 25.28
N ALA A 46 -8.00 7.83 23.96
CA ALA A 46 -9.27 7.69 23.27
C ALA A 46 -9.87 6.29 23.45
N ALA A 47 -11.19 6.18 23.38
CA ALA A 47 -11.88 4.90 23.39
C ALA A 47 -11.40 4.01 22.23
N ARG A 48 -11.38 2.69 22.44
CA ARG A 48 -10.89 1.69 21.46
C ARG A 48 -11.61 1.82 20.11
N GLU A 49 -12.93 2.06 20.15
CA GLU A 49 -13.74 2.25 18.94
C GLU A 49 -13.29 3.47 18.14
N ARG A 50 -12.88 4.53 18.82
CA ARG A 50 -12.41 5.77 18.16
C ARG A 50 -11.03 5.58 17.53
N LEU A 51 -10.14 4.87 18.20
CA LEU A 51 -8.83 4.47 17.66
C LEU A 51 -9.01 3.55 16.44
N ALA A 52 -9.89 2.54 16.55
CA ALA A 52 -10.20 1.63 15.46
C ALA A 52 -10.75 2.37 14.23
N ARG A 53 -11.66 3.32 14.42
CA ARG A 53 -12.24 4.12 13.33
C ARG A 53 -11.24 5.07 12.69
N TRP A 54 -10.30 5.64 13.45
CA TRP A 54 -9.19 6.40 12.88
C TRP A 54 -8.31 5.52 11.97
N MET A 55 -7.94 4.31 12.43
CA MET A 55 -7.18 3.36 11.62
C MET A 55 -7.95 2.91 10.38
N ALA A 56 -9.24 2.63 10.53
CA ALA A 56 -10.14 2.26 9.44
C ALA A 56 -10.25 3.36 8.38
N ARG A 57 -10.31 4.64 8.80
CA ARG A 57 -10.29 5.78 7.88
C ARG A 57 -8.99 5.82 7.08
N GLY A 58 -7.83 5.69 7.73
CA GLY A 58 -6.55 5.64 7.04
C GLY A 58 -6.43 4.50 6.03
N ALA A 59 -7.06 3.35 6.31
CA ALA A 59 -7.16 2.24 5.35
C ALA A 59 -8.07 2.57 4.17
N ALA A 60 -9.26 3.16 4.44
CA ALA A 60 -10.21 3.58 3.42
C ALA A 60 -9.59 4.57 2.43
N ASP A 61 -8.87 5.58 2.93
CA ASP A 61 -8.19 6.60 2.13
C ASP A 61 -7.12 6.00 1.18
N ARG A 62 -6.75 4.73 1.37
CA ARG A 62 -5.81 3.96 0.53
C ARG A 62 -6.46 2.79 -0.21
N GLY A 63 -7.78 2.74 -0.26
CA GLY A 63 -8.52 1.66 -0.93
C GLY A 63 -8.28 0.28 -0.32
N MET A 64 -8.00 0.22 1.01
CA MET A 64 -7.80 -1.02 1.75
C MET A 64 -8.99 -1.36 2.63
N PRO A 65 -9.19 -2.64 2.98
CA PRO A 65 -10.19 -3.05 3.96
C PRO A 65 -10.00 -2.32 5.29
N HIS A 66 -11.10 -1.85 5.85
CA HIS A 66 -11.12 -1.08 7.11
C HIS A 66 -10.58 -1.88 8.29
N GLU A 67 -10.91 -3.17 8.32
CA GLU A 67 -10.55 -4.08 9.39
C GLU A 67 -9.05 -4.36 9.46
N LEU A 68 -8.34 -4.25 8.35
CA LEU A 68 -6.96 -4.72 8.21
C LEU A 68 -6.00 -4.13 9.25
N PRO A 69 -5.86 -2.79 9.40
CA PRO A 69 -4.97 -2.21 10.42
C PRO A 69 -5.50 -2.42 11.84
N VAL A 70 -6.82 -2.52 12.01
CA VAL A 70 -7.44 -2.72 13.34
C VAL A 70 -7.14 -4.12 13.86
N MET A 71 -7.30 -5.16 13.02
CA MET A 71 -6.91 -6.54 13.34
C MET A 71 -5.44 -6.64 13.74
N ALA A 72 -4.54 -6.00 12.99
CA ALA A 72 -3.11 -5.98 13.30
C ALA A 72 -2.85 -5.33 14.66
N ALA A 73 -3.40 -4.13 14.89
CA ALA A 73 -3.21 -3.41 16.15
C ALA A 73 -3.83 -4.12 17.37
N ILE A 74 -4.93 -4.85 17.19
CA ILE A 74 -5.49 -5.72 18.26
C ILE A 74 -4.49 -6.82 18.60
N ALA A 75 -3.97 -7.53 17.59
CA ALA A 75 -3.06 -8.66 17.79
C ALA A 75 -1.71 -8.23 18.38
N GLU A 76 -1.12 -7.13 17.89
CA GLU A 76 0.22 -6.69 18.27
C GLU A 76 0.26 -5.95 19.62
N SER A 77 -0.79 -5.19 19.95
CA SER A 77 -0.74 -4.27 21.09
C SER A 77 -2.03 -4.22 21.92
N GLY A 78 -3.11 -4.89 21.51
CA GLY A 78 -4.44 -4.72 22.10
C GLY A 78 -5.01 -3.31 21.88
N LEU A 79 -4.69 -2.67 20.77
CA LEU A 79 -5.02 -1.26 20.47
C LEU A 79 -4.42 -0.27 21.50
N ARG A 80 -3.19 -0.50 21.94
CA ARG A 80 -2.46 0.39 22.83
C ARG A 80 -1.16 0.86 22.17
N ASN A 81 -0.83 2.13 22.31
CA ASN A 81 0.44 2.67 21.84
C ASN A 81 1.56 2.23 22.78
N LEU A 82 2.26 1.16 22.42
CA LEU A 82 3.34 0.59 23.24
C LEU A 82 4.56 1.53 23.28
N SER A 83 5.15 1.69 24.47
CA SER A 83 6.33 2.53 24.69
C SER A 83 7.63 1.76 24.93
N GLY A 84 7.69 0.49 24.50
CA GLY A 84 8.85 -0.38 24.69
C GLY A 84 10.12 0.13 24.01
N SER A 85 11.30 -0.26 24.52
CA SER A 85 12.59 0.16 23.94
C SER A 85 12.91 -0.52 22.61
N THR A 86 12.55 -1.77 22.43
CA THR A 86 12.80 -2.56 21.22
C THR A 86 11.62 -2.52 20.26
N TYR A 87 10.41 -2.63 20.78
CA TYR A 87 9.16 -2.60 20.03
C TYR A 87 8.26 -1.50 20.58
N ALA A 88 7.64 -0.74 19.70
CA ALA A 88 6.79 0.39 20.08
C ALA A 88 5.62 0.57 19.09
N GLY A 89 4.62 1.34 19.54
CA GLY A 89 3.46 1.70 18.73
C GLY A 89 2.36 0.65 18.70
N TYR A 90 1.33 0.94 17.92
CA TYR A 90 0.15 0.08 17.77
C TYR A 90 0.46 -1.24 17.05
N PHE A 91 1.50 -1.27 16.22
CA PHE A 91 1.88 -2.39 15.36
C PHE A 91 3.17 -3.09 15.84
N GLY A 92 3.59 -2.87 17.08
CA GLY A 92 4.81 -3.51 17.58
C GLY A 92 6.05 -3.25 16.72
N MET A 93 6.21 -2.05 16.19
CA MET A 93 7.29 -1.71 15.26
C MET A 93 8.65 -1.81 15.95
N HIS A 94 9.59 -2.53 15.31
CA HIS A 94 10.94 -2.66 15.81
C HIS A 94 11.75 -1.36 15.64
N GLU A 95 12.66 -1.07 16.59
CA GLU A 95 13.51 0.16 16.61
C GLU A 95 14.28 0.40 15.32
N SER A 96 14.70 -0.65 14.61
CA SER A 96 15.41 -0.52 13.33
C SER A 96 14.61 0.19 12.24
N LEU A 97 13.29 0.31 12.41
CA LEU A 97 12.41 1.06 11.51
C LEU A 97 12.42 2.57 11.79
N ASN A 98 13.08 3.02 12.86
CA ASN A 98 13.16 4.43 13.23
C ASN A 98 14.14 5.23 12.35
N THR A 99 14.05 5.03 11.06
CA THR A 99 14.92 5.61 10.02
C THR A 99 14.12 6.11 8.82
N GLY A 100 14.73 6.93 7.98
CA GLY A 100 14.09 7.39 6.75
C GLY A 100 12.72 8.02 6.99
N ASP A 101 11.74 7.59 6.22
CA ASP A 101 10.36 8.11 6.23
C ASP A 101 9.58 7.82 7.50
N TYR A 102 10.05 6.87 8.33
CA TYR A 102 9.40 6.48 9.58
C TYR A 102 10.19 6.94 10.82
N ARG A 103 11.18 7.83 10.64
CA ARG A 103 11.92 8.42 11.77
C ARG A 103 10.96 9.15 12.70
N GLY A 104 11.02 8.82 13.99
CA GLY A 104 10.16 9.41 15.02
C GLY A 104 8.83 8.67 15.24
N PHE A 105 8.62 7.51 14.61
CA PHE A 105 7.37 6.74 14.72
C PHE A 105 6.94 6.46 16.16
N ARG A 106 7.88 6.31 17.10
CA ARG A 106 7.60 6.03 18.52
C ARG A 106 6.69 7.07 19.18
N ARG A 107 6.73 8.31 18.71
CA ARG A 107 5.94 9.44 19.23
C ARG A 107 4.91 9.94 18.22
N ASN A 108 4.78 9.25 17.10
CA ASN A 108 3.91 9.67 16.02
C ASN A 108 3.07 8.49 15.52
N PRO A 109 1.84 8.32 16.04
CA PRO A 109 0.92 7.27 15.63
C PRO A 109 0.54 7.31 14.14
N ASP A 110 0.52 8.49 13.51
CA ASP A 110 0.26 8.60 12.07
C ASP A 110 1.38 7.95 11.25
N LEU A 111 2.65 8.06 11.69
CA LEU A 111 3.76 7.34 11.05
C LEU A 111 3.67 5.83 11.25
N GLN A 112 3.16 5.37 12.40
CA GLN A 112 2.93 3.95 12.66
C GLN A 112 1.86 3.38 11.72
N LEU A 113 0.71 4.05 11.62
CA LEU A 113 -0.37 3.66 10.71
C LEU A 113 0.10 3.73 9.25
N ARG A 114 0.82 4.77 8.88
CA ARG A 114 1.39 4.93 7.55
C ARG A 114 2.32 3.77 7.19
N TRP A 115 3.27 3.40 8.08
CA TRP A 115 4.17 2.26 7.88
C TRP A 115 3.41 0.96 7.62
N PHE A 116 2.40 0.68 8.45
CA PHE A 116 1.59 -0.53 8.28
C PHE A 116 0.90 -0.55 6.92
N LEU A 117 0.24 0.54 6.55
CA LEU A 117 -0.52 0.63 5.30
C LEU A 117 0.39 0.61 4.07
N ASP A 118 1.52 1.30 4.08
CA ASP A 118 2.52 1.27 2.99
C ASP A 118 3.07 -0.15 2.80
N THR A 119 3.37 -0.85 3.90
CA THR A 119 3.84 -2.24 3.87
C THR A 119 2.75 -3.19 3.39
N ALA A 120 1.51 -2.99 3.83
CA ALA A 120 0.36 -3.79 3.40
C ALA A 120 0.10 -3.64 1.89
N ALA A 121 0.17 -2.41 1.36
CA ALA A 121 0.06 -2.14 -0.07
C ALA A 121 1.14 -2.90 -0.86
N LEU A 122 2.39 -2.80 -0.43
CA LEU A 122 3.51 -3.49 -1.08
C LEU A 122 3.38 -5.02 -1.04
N VAL A 123 2.92 -5.58 0.08
CA VAL A 123 2.65 -7.02 0.21
C VAL A 123 1.54 -7.45 -0.73
N ARG A 124 0.44 -6.69 -0.79
CA ARG A 124 -0.68 -6.93 -1.71
C ARG A 124 -0.21 -6.94 -3.17
N GLN A 125 0.48 -5.89 -3.59
CA GLN A 125 1.04 -5.74 -4.93
C GLN A 125 1.97 -6.92 -5.29
N ARG A 126 2.86 -7.33 -4.38
CA ARG A 126 3.76 -8.49 -4.57
C ARG A 126 2.99 -9.80 -4.75
N ARG A 127 1.94 -10.03 -3.96
CA ARG A 127 1.10 -11.24 -4.10
C ARG A 127 0.45 -11.30 -5.46
N VAL A 128 -0.17 -10.20 -5.88
CA VAL A 128 -0.88 -10.12 -7.16
C VAL A 128 0.09 -10.23 -8.34
N ALA A 129 1.24 -9.56 -8.28
CA ALA A 129 2.26 -9.62 -9.33
C ALA A 129 2.81 -11.05 -9.58
N VAL A 130 2.77 -11.92 -8.58
CA VAL A 130 3.16 -13.34 -8.77
C VAL A 130 1.96 -14.27 -9.03
N GLY A 131 0.78 -13.71 -9.34
CA GLY A 131 -0.42 -14.47 -9.70
C GLY A 131 -1.09 -15.16 -8.50
N ARG A 132 -0.95 -14.61 -7.30
CA ARG A 132 -1.81 -15.01 -6.17
C ARG A 132 -3.10 -14.17 -6.21
N PRO A 133 -4.21 -14.67 -5.65
CA PRO A 133 -5.42 -13.88 -5.47
C PRO A 133 -5.13 -12.58 -4.71
N ASP A 134 -5.86 -11.53 -5.06
CA ASP A 134 -5.83 -10.26 -4.32
C ASP A 134 -6.35 -10.50 -2.89
N PRO A 135 -5.55 -10.27 -1.84
CA PRO A 135 -5.99 -10.54 -0.48
C PRO A 135 -7.12 -9.59 -0.03
N ALA A 136 -7.32 -8.45 -0.70
CA ALA A 136 -8.41 -7.53 -0.39
C ALA A 136 -9.79 -8.04 -0.87
N ALA A 137 -9.82 -9.03 -1.76
CA ALA A 137 -11.06 -9.57 -2.32
C ALA A 137 -11.77 -10.55 -1.38
N ASP A 138 -11.08 -11.09 -0.37
CA ASP A 138 -11.62 -12.10 0.53
C ASP A 138 -11.19 -11.83 1.99
N PRO A 139 -12.14 -11.48 2.87
CA PRO A 139 -11.85 -11.23 4.29
C PRO A 139 -11.17 -12.39 5.01
N SER A 140 -11.37 -13.64 4.57
CA SER A 140 -10.70 -14.81 5.15
C SER A 140 -9.19 -14.81 4.94
N SER A 141 -8.69 -13.97 4.03
CA SER A 141 -7.27 -13.80 3.72
C SER A 141 -6.56 -12.71 4.52
N PHE A 142 -7.30 -11.86 5.27
CA PHE A 142 -6.73 -10.70 5.96
C PHE A 142 -5.67 -11.10 6.98
N GLY A 143 -5.94 -12.13 7.79
CA GLY A 143 -4.95 -12.63 8.77
C GLY A 143 -3.63 -13.05 8.12
N SER A 144 -3.68 -13.75 6.99
CA SER A 144 -2.48 -14.15 6.26
C SER A 144 -1.78 -12.96 5.60
N TRP A 145 -2.52 -11.93 5.22
CA TRP A 145 -1.98 -10.69 4.68
C TRP A 145 -1.22 -9.91 5.76
N ILE A 146 -1.83 -9.73 6.94
CA ILE A 146 -1.18 -9.11 8.10
C ILE A 146 0.08 -9.88 8.49
N ALA A 147 0.03 -11.22 8.53
CA ALA A 147 1.19 -12.05 8.82
C ALA A 147 2.35 -11.90 7.81
N ASP A 148 2.07 -11.51 6.56
CA ASP A 148 3.12 -11.18 5.59
C ASP A 148 3.65 -9.74 5.78
N VAL A 149 2.89 -8.83 6.40
CA VAL A 149 3.31 -7.47 6.79
C VAL A 149 4.21 -7.55 8.03
N GLU A 150 3.72 -8.13 9.11
CA GLU A 150 4.36 -8.14 10.44
C GLU A 150 5.49 -9.16 10.54
N ARG A 151 5.45 -10.22 9.74
CA ARG A 151 6.46 -11.30 9.69
C ARG A 151 6.72 -11.95 11.06
N PRO A 152 5.68 -12.35 11.78
CA PRO A 152 5.84 -13.02 13.06
C PRO A 152 6.53 -14.37 12.89
N ALA A 153 6.94 -14.97 14.03
CA ALA A 153 7.38 -16.35 14.04
C ALA A 153 6.33 -17.29 13.41
N PRO A 154 6.73 -18.39 12.75
CA PRO A 154 5.82 -19.26 11.99
C PRO A 154 4.59 -19.71 12.75
N GLU A 155 4.74 -20.03 14.04
CA GLU A 155 3.67 -20.46 14.95
C GLU A 155 2.62 -19.38 15.24
N ASN A 156 2.98 -18.10 15.13
CA ASN A 156 2.10 -16.96 15.43
C ASN A 156 1.36 -16.43 14.19
N ARG A 157 1.64 -16.97 13.00
CA ARG A 157 1.08 -16.46 11.75
C ARG A 157 -0.44 -16.54 11.64
N THR A 158 -1.07 -17.47 12.37
CA THR A 158 -2.53 -17.64 12.38
C THR A 158 -3.24 -16.78 13.41
N GLY A 159 -2.50 -16.05 14.25
CA GLY A 159 -3.04 -15.26 15.36
C GLY A 159 -3.86 -14.04 14.94
N TYR A 160 -3.74 -13.56 13.70
CA TYR A 160 -4.42 -12.33 13.26
C TYR A 160 -5.87 -12.55 12.83
N GLN A 161 -6.17 -13.64 12.12
CA GLN A 161 -7.50 -13.88 11.55
C GLN A 161 -8.64 -13.91 12.57
N PRO A 162 -8.47 -14.44 13.81
CA PRO A 162 -9.51 -14.41 14.82
C PRO A 162 -10.02 -13.03 15.22
N HIS A 163 -9.24 -11.97 14.98
CA HIS A 163 -9.61 -10.58 15.32
C HIS A 163 -10.51 -9.88 14.29
N LEU A 164 -10.91 -10.57 13.20
CA LEU A 164 -11.75 -9.96 12.16
C LEU A 164 -13.12 -9.51 12.70
N GLY A 165 -13.77 -10.35 13.51
CA GLY A 165 -15.07 -10.02 14.12
C GLY A 165 -14.96 -8.83 15.06
N GLU A 166 -14.00 -8.86 16.00
CA GLU A 166 -13.75 -7.76 16.95
C GLU A 166 -13.42 -6.43 16.21
N ALA A 167 -12.60 -6.47 15.16
CA ALA A 167 -12.28 -5.30 14.36
C ALA A 167 -13.53 -4.71 13.69
N GLY A 168 -14.38 -5.56 13.10
CA GLY A 168 -15.65 -5.15 12.52
C GLY A 168 -16.60 -4.50 13.54
N ASP A 169 -16.72 -5.06 14.74
CA ASP A 169 -17.55 -4.53 15.82
C ASP A 169 -17.08 -3.14 16.29
N LEU A 170 -15.76 -2.96 16.46
CA LEU A 170 -15.18 -1.66 16.86
C LEU A 170 -15.40 -0.58 15.82
N ILE A 171 -15.37 -0.90 14.54
CA ILE A 171 -15.64 0.03 13.45
C ILE A 171 -17.14 0.29 13.31
N ALA A 172 -17.96 -0.75 13.53
CA ALA A 172 -19.44 -0.74 13.46
C ALA A 172 -20.01 -0.12 12.18
N GLY A 173 -19.34 -0.32 11.03
CA GLY A 173 -19.80 0.14 9.71
C GLY A 173 -19.93 1.66 9.55
N LYS A 174 -19.34 2.45 10.44
CA LYS A 174 -19.50 3.92 10.46
C LYS A 174 -18.54 4.68 9.54
N CYS A 175 -17.53 4.01 9.01
CA CYS A 175 -16.61 4.61 8.06
C CYS A 175 -17.12 4.46 6.63
N ALA A 176 -16.85 5.45 5.78
CA ALA A 176 -17.16 5.34 4.35
C ALA A 176 -16.40 4.18 3.73
N ALA A 177 -17.02 3.54 2.73
CA ALA A 177 -16.35 2.47 1.97
C ALA A 177 -15.04 2.99 1.34
N PRO A 178 -14.01 2.12 1.18
CA PRO A 178 -12.78 2.51 0.52
C PRO A 178 -13.04 3.04 -0.89
N VAL A 179 -12.50 4.21 -1.19
CA VAL A 179 -12.56 4.77 -2.54
C VAL A 179 -11.32 4.32 -3.28
N ARG A 180 -11.50 3.67 -4.44
CA ARG A 180 -10.42 3.37 -5.37
C ARG A 180 -10.43 4.42 -6.48
N ASP A 181 -9.55 5.39 -6.40
CA ASP A 181 -9.42 6.44 -7.42
C ASP A 181 -8.65 5.94 -8.66
N ASP A 182 -7.73 4.98 -8.49
CA ASP A 182 -6.96 4.39 -9.57
C ASP A 182 -7.50 3.00 -9.95
N THR A 183 -8.04 2.91 -11.17
CA THR A 183 -8.52 1.66 -11.79
C THR A 183 -7.75 1.32 -13.06
N ALA A 184 -6.74 2.12 -13.43
CA ALA A 184 -5.96 1.93 -14.65
C ALA A 184 -4.90 0.83 -14.44
N ALA A 185 -4.96 -0.24 -15.24
CA ALA A 185 -3.95 -1.29 -15.16
C ALA A 185 -2.62 -0.83 -15.78
N PRO A 186 -1.46 -1.22 -15.19
CA PRO A 186 -0.15 -0.81 -15.68
C PRO A 186 0.14 -1.38 -17.08
N ARG A 187 0.90 -0.64 -17.89
CA ARG A 187 1.35 -1.13 -19.19
C ARG A 187 2.50 -2.11 -19.00
N LEU A 188 2.42 -3.27 -19.68
CA LEU A 188 3.39 -4.34 -19.61
C LEU A 188 3.88 -4.72 -21.00
N GLU A 189 5.19 -4.67 -21.20
CA GLU A 189 5.87 -5.28 -22.34
C GLU A 189 6.68 -6.48 -21.87
N ALA A 190 6.46 -7.65 -22.52
CA ALA A 190 7.17 -8.88 -22.17
C ALA A 190 7.74 -9.55 -23.42
N ARG A 191 9.01 -9.95 -23.36
CA ARG A 191 9.72 -10.74 -24.36
C ARG A 191 10.03 -12.11 -23.80
N ILE A 192 9.43 -13.13 -24.39
CA ILE A 192 9.56 -14.54 -23.99
C ILE A 192 10.20 -15.27 -25.18
N ALA A 193 11.44 -15.72 -25.02
CA ALA A 193 12.16 -16.47 -26.05
C ALA A 193 11.47 -17.81 -26.35
N ARG A 194 11.65 -18.29 -27.58
CA ARG A 194 11.18 -19.59 -28.07
C ARG A 194 12.27 -20.23 -28.92
N PRO A 195 12.83 -21.39 -28.54
CA PRO A 195 12.58 -22.14 -27.29
C PRO A 195 13.16 -21.47 -26.04
N GLN A 196 12.92 -22.08 -24.88
CA GLN A 196 13.55 -21.77 -23.59
C GLN A 196 14.47 -22.91 -23.16
N HIS A 197 15.64 -22.57 -22.62
CA HIS A 197 16.65 -23.55 -22.14
C HIS A 197 16.84 -23.47 -20.62
N PRO A 198 15.84 -23.86 -19.81
CA PRO A 198 15.85 -23.58 -18.37
C PRO A 198 16.87 -24.39 -17.58
N LEU A 199 17.48 -25.43 -18.17
CA LEU A 199 18.57 -26.15 -17.52
C LEU A 199 19.87 -25.34 -17.56
N ALA A 200 20.11 -24.59 -18.63
CA ALA A 200 21.27 -23.72 -18.77
C ALA A 200 21.12 -22.41 -17.98
N THR A 201 19.91 -21.85 -17.94
CA THR A 201 19.66 -20.56 -17.31
C THR A 201 19.19 -20.64 -15.84
N GLY A 202 19.08 -21.86 -15.27
CA GLY A 202 18.59 -22.10 -13.91
C GLY A 202 17.07 -21.98 -13.75
N GLY A 203 16.34 -21.62 -14.81
CA GLY A 203 14.89 -21.45 -14.82
C GLY A 203 14.37 -20.86 -16.13
N VAL A 204 13.10 -20.59 -16.20
CA VAL A 204 12.46 -19.90 -17.33
C VAL A 204 12.76 -18.41 -17.25
N VAL A 205 13.33 -17.86 -18.32
CA VAL A 205 13.77 -16.46 -18.39
C VAL A 205 12.80 -15.62 -19.20
N VAL A 206 12.40 -14.49 -18.66
CA VAL A 206 11.55 -13.50 -19.31
C VAL A 206 12.21 -12.13 -19.20
N ARG A 207 12.25 -11.38 -20.29
CA ARG A 207 12.63 -9.97 -20.28
C ARG A 207 11.36 -9.13 -20.36
N LEU A 208 11.22 -8.17 -19.44
CA LEU A 208 10.01 -7.34 -19.35
C LEU A 208 10.37 -5.92 -18.97
N ARG A 209 9.47 -4.98 -19.30
CA ARG A 209 9.51 -3.61 -18.81
C ARG A 209 8.09 -3.13 -18.52
N CYS A 210 7.97 -2.23 -17.56
CA CYS A 210 6.81 -1.43 -17.26
C CYS A 210 7.17 0.02 -17.53
N PRO A 211 6.64 0.65 -18.58
CA PRO A 211 6.89 2.07 -18.83
C PRO A 211 6.31 2.99 -17.76
N ASP A 212 5.27 2.53 -17.07
CA ASP A 212 4.65 3.25 -15.97
C ASP A 212 5.51 3.13 -14.70
N SER A 213 5.56 4.16 -13.88
CA SER A 213 6.14 4.10 -12.53
C SER A 213 5.31 3.17 -11.64
N ASP A 214 5.89 2.71 -10.53
CA ASP A 214 5.23 1.97 -9.45
C ASP A 214 4.67 0.57 -9.81
N CYS A 215 5.23 -0.05 -10.86
CA CYS A 215 4.85 -1.38 -11.29
C CYS A 215 5.75 -2.44 -10.65
N LEU A 216 5.16 -3.45 -10.04
CA LEU A 216 5.82 -4.72 -9.71
C LEU A 216 5.43 -5.79 -10.73
N ALA A 217 6.39 -6.60 -11.16
CA ALA A 217 6.11 -7.69 -12.08
C ALA A 217 6.70 -9.02 -11.61
N GLY A 218 6.00 -10.09 -11.96
CA GLY A 218 6.39 -11.46 -11.68
C GLY A 218 6.11 -12.39 -12.84
N VAL A 219 6.69 -13.59 -12.79
CA VAL A 219 6.52 -14.62 -13.80
C VAL A 219 6.00 -15.88 -13.14
N THR A 220 4.92 -16.42 -13.66
CA THR A 220 4.37 -17.73 -13.30
C THR A 220 4.57 -18.68 -14.46
N VAL A 221 5.09 -19.88 -14.18
CA VAL A 221 5.31 -20.93 -15.18
C VAL A 221 4.56 -22.18 -14.76
N MET A 222 3.70 -22.66 -15.63
CA MET A 222 2.95 -23.90 -15.45
C MET A 222 3.47 -24.98 -16.43
N ILE A 223 3.84 -26.15 -15.90
CA ILE A 223 4.28 -27.31 -16.65
C ILE A 223 3.42 -28.50 -16.20
N GLY A 224 2.47 -28.92 -17.05
CA GLY A 224 1.41 -29.82 -16.63
C GLY A 224 0.63 -29.22 -15.45
N THR A 225 0.54 -29.92 -14.33
CA THR A 225 -0.14 -29.46 -13.09
C THR A 225 0.78 -28.69 -12.13
N ARG A 226 2.04 -28.46 -12.50
CA ARG A 226 3.02 -27.84 -11.60
C ARG A 226 3.21 -26.38 -11.95
N THR A 227 3.15 -25.55 -10.91
CA THR A 227 3.40 -24.13 -11.01
C THR A 227 4.69 -23.77 -10.28
N THR A 228 5.53 -22.94 -10.91
CA THR A 228 6.63 -22.23 -10.26
C THR A 228 6.49 -20.73 -10.53
N ARG A 229 7.09 -19.90 -9.67
CA ARG A 229 7.01 -18.43 -9.75
C ARG A 229 8.38 -17.81 -9.54
N SER A 230 8.62 -16.68 -10.21
CA SER A 230 9.72 -15.78 -9.83
C SER A 230 9.39 -15.01 -8.56
N ALA A 231 10.37 -14.36 -7.95
CA ALA A 231 10.10 -13.24 -7.05
C ALA A 231 9.50 -12.08 -7.86
N ALA A 232 8.60 -11.31 -7.24
CA ALA A 232 8.16 -10.04 -7.79
C ALA A 232 9.32 -9.04 -7.73
N ARG A 233 9.50 -8.26 -8.80
CA ARG A 233 10.51 -7.21 -8.89
C ARG A 233 9.93 -5.98 -9.56
N GLU A 234 10.48 -4.85 -9.21
CA GLU A 234 10.24 -3.60 -9.93
C GLU A 234 11.07 -3.61 -11.22
N PRO A 235 10.43 -3.58 -12.40
CA PRO A 235 11.14 -3.46 -13.66
C PRO A 235 11.69 -2.05 -13.83
N ALA A 236 12.84 -1.93 -14.47
CA ALA A 236 13.33 -0.61 -14.84
C ALA A 236 12.31 0.11 -15.76
N PRO A 237 12.04 1.41 -15.54
CA PRO A 237 11.12 2.17 -16.40
C PRO A 237 11.66 2.30 -17.83
N THR A 238 12.97 2.34 -17.97
CA THR A 238 13.69 2.33 -19.25
C THR A 238 14.49 1.03 -19.39
N GLY A 239 14.34 0.36 -20.55
CA GLY A 239 15.01 -0.89 -20.81
C GLY A 239 14.23 -2.12 -20.32
N PHE A 240 14.83 -3.30 -20.45
CA PHE A 240 14.22 -4.58 -20.08
C PHE A 240 14.90 -5.18 -18.86
N THR A 241 14.13 -5.45 -17.83
CA THR A 241 14.54 -6.23 -16.67
C THR A 241 14.37 -7.72 -16.94
N THR A 242 15.33 -8.53 -16.51
CA THR A 242 15.27 -9.99 -16.66
C THR A 242 14.74 -10.61 -15.36
N LEU A 243 13.67 -11.38 -15.47
CA LEU A 243 13.17 -12.25 -14.40
C LEU A 243 13.38 -13.71 -14.74
N THR A 244 13.76 -14.48 -13.72
CA THR A 244 13.91 -15.94 -13.83
C THR A 244 12.96 -16.64 -12.88
N ALA A 245 12.10 -17.50 -13.42
CA ALA A 245 11.26 -18.40 -12.64
C ALA A 245 12.00 -19.74 -12.46
N PRO A 246 12.51 -20.05 -11.25
CA PRO A 246 13.34 -21.22 -11.04
C PRO A 246 12.53 -22.51 -11.15
N LEU A 247 13.07 -23.53 -11.80
CA LEU A 247 12.47 -24.85 -11.82
C LEU A 247 12.92 -25.69 -10.63
N SER A 248 11.99 -26.43 -10.00
CA SER A 248 12.32 -27.36 -8.93
C SER A 248 13.29 -28.46 -9.41
N ARG A 249 14.08 -29.05 -8.51
CA ARG A 249 14.97 -30.16 -8.83
C ARG A 249 14.21 -31.30 -9.53
N LYS A 250 12.99 -31.64 -9.06
CA LYS A 250 12.15 -32.68 -9.65
C LYS A 250 11.71 -32.32 -11.07
N THR A 251 11.34 -31.05 -11.34
CA THR A 251 10.97 -30.59 -12.68
C THR A 251 12.16 -30.62 -13.63
N ARG A 252 13.33 -30.13 -13.20
CA ARG A 252 14.57 -30.17 -14.00
C ARG A 252 14.96 -31.58 -14.36
N ARG A 253 14.88 -32.57 -13.42
CA ARG A 253 15.18 -33.97 -13.69
C ARG A 253 14.20 -34.55 -14.72
N LYS A 254 12.89 -34.26 -14.63
CA LYS A 254 11.91 -34.71 -15.63
C LYS A 254 12.16 -34.11 -17.00
N LEU A 255 12.47 -32.82 -17.07
CA LEU A 255 12.78 -32.13 -18.33
C LEU A 255 14.02 -32.74 -18.98
N ARG A 256 15.10 -32.99 -18.20
CA ARG A 256 16.33 -33.65 -18.72
C ARG A 256 16.06 -35.06 -19.27
N ALA A 257 15.19 -35.84 -18.63
CA ALA A 257 14.82 -37.16 -19.08
C ALA A 257 13.91 -37.15 -20.33
N ALA A 258 13.02 -36.15 -20.46
CA ALA A 258 12.09 -36.05 -21.58
C ALA A 258 12.64 -35.26 -22.78
N GLY A 259 13.75 -34.54 -22.62
CA GLY A 259 14.34 -33.65 -23.62
C GLY A 259 13.54 -32.36 -23.83
N THR A 260 12.24 -32.45 -23.86
CA THR A 260 11.35 -31.28 -24.05
C THR A 260 10.11 -31.31 -23.15
N ALA A 261 9.51 -30.15 -22.93
CA ALA A 261 8.21 -30.01 -22.26
C ALA A 261 7.48 -28.75 -22.73
N ARG A 262 6.14 -28.80 -22.81
CA ARG A 262 5.31 -27.59 -23.00
C ARG A 262 5.13 -26.90 -21.66
N ALA A 263 5.27 -25.57 -21.69
CA ALA A 263 5.02 -24.70 -20.52
C ALA A 263 4.14 -23.52 -20.89
N THR A 264 3.23 -23.16 -20.01
CA THR A 264 2.50 -21.90 -20.08
C THR A 264 3.22 -20.89 -19.19
N ILE A 265 3.68 -19.79 -19.77
CA ILE A 265 4.35 -18.70 -19.09
C ILE A 265 3.37 -17.53 -19.01
N THR A 266 3.05 -17.08 -17.80
CA THR A 266 2.25 -15.88 -17.56
C THR A 266 3.12 -14.85 -16.85
N VAL A 267 3.24 -13.68 -17.47
CA VAL A 267 3.87 -12.49 -16.87
C VAL A 267 2.75 -11.60 -16.35
N ILE A 268 2.83 -11.17 -15.11
CA ILE A 268 1.84 -10.31 -14.48
C ILE A 268 2.57 -9.06 -14.00
N ALA A 269 1.98 -7.90 -14.26
CA ALA A 269 2.37 -6.63 -13.67
C ALA A 269 1.24 -6.09 -12.81
N ALA A 270 1.56 -5.52 -11.66
CA ALA A 270 0.62 -4.91 -10.74
C ALA A 270 1.14 -3.54 -10.31
N ASP A 271 0.26 -2.53 -10.26
CA ASP A 271 0.55 -1.20 -9.69
C ASP A 271 0.29 -1.16 -8.17
N ASN A 272 0.47 0.01 -7.57
CA ASN A 272 0.26 0.24 -6.13
C ASN A 272 -1.22 0.06 -5.69
N ALA A 273 -2.18 0.26 -6.61
CA ALA A 273 -3.60 0.00 -6.38
C ALA A 273 -3.99 -1.48 -6.58
N ALA A 274 -3.01 -2.33 -6.93
CA ALA A 274 -3.16 -3.74 -7.30
C ALA A 274 -3.99 -3.97 -8.57
N ASN A 275 -4.14 -2.97 -9.46
CA ASN A 275 -4.61 -3.21 -10.81
C ASN A 275 -3.58 -4.03 -11.58
N THR A 276 -4.03 -4.95 -12.44
CA THR A 276 -3.14 -5.90 -13.09
C THR A 276 -3.25 -5.92 -14.60
N THR A 277 -2.09 -6.11 -15.23
CA THR A 277 -1.99 -6.51 -16.64
C THR A 277 -1.25 -7.83 -16.72
N SER A 278 -1.68 -8.73 -17.61
CA SER A 278 -1.00 -9.99 -17.82
C SER A 278 -0.72 -10.29 -19.30
N ARG A 279 0.34 -11.06 -19.54
CA ARG A 279 0.68 -11.62 -20.86
C ARG A 279 0.99 -13.09 -20.70
N THR A 280 0.26 -13.93 -21.44
CA THR A 280 0.44 -15.40 -21.39
C THR A 280 0.95 -15.93 -22.72
N ARG A 281 1.92 -16.85 -22.66
CA ARG A 281 2.43 -17.58 -23.82
C ARG A 281 2.69 -19.03 -23.49
N VAL A 282 2.41 -19.90 -24.47
CA VAL A 282 2.83 -21.30 -24.47
C VAL A 282 4.15 -21.42 -25.23
N VAL A 283 5.13 -22.06 -24.62
CA VAL A 283 6.48 -22.26 -25.18
C VAL A 283 6.95 -23.71 -25.00
N THR A 284 7.92 -24.11 -25.80
CA THR A 284 8.67 -25.35 -25.57
C THR A 284 9.84 -25.03 -24.66
N LEU A 285 10.02 -25.84 -23.63
CA LEU A 285 11.23 -25.90 -22.80
C LEU A 285 12.10 -27.05 -23.35
N GLU A 286 13.38 -26.77 -23.53
CA GLU A 286 14.38 -27.75 -23.98
C GLU A 286 15.32 -28.10 -22.83
N GLY A 287 15.61 -29.41 -22.71
CA GLY A 287 16.41 -30.01 -21.67
C GLY A 287 17.94 -29.91 -21.88
#